data_85027cbaaeb070f08749c4e536f953d1
#
_entry.id   85027cbaaeb070f08749c4e536f953d1
#
_cell.length_a   1.000
_cell.length_b   1.000
_cell.length_c   1.000
_cell.angle_alpha   90.00
_cell.angle_beta   90.00
_cell.angle_gamma   90.00
#
_symmetry.space_group_name_H-M   'P 1'
#
loop_
_entity.id
_entity.type
_entity.pdbx_description
1 polymer ?
#
loop_
_entity_poly.entity_id
_entity_poly.type
_entity_poly.pdbx_seq_one_letter_code
_entity_poly.pdbx_strand_id
1 'polypeptide(L)'
;AYRRQRQMCIRDSVISEEIRKIILNGKNTEMCDECEALLYAAARVQHLNEIIKPALKQGKLVICDRYVYSSLAYQGYARGLGVKFIEGINKTALDDCPPNMTVFLDISPADAFNRKHGADENDRMEQLGLAFHEKVYAGYKALMAVHPDICAVDCSGSKEQTAEKIVKLLKERDIIN
;
A
#
# COMPACT_ATOMS: atom_id res chain seq x y z
N ALA A 1 -13.29 -10.68 -23.45
CA ALA A 1 -13.80 -9.81 -22.38
C ALA A 1 -12.88 -9.91 -21.17
N TYR A 2 -12.02 -8.93 -20.97
CA TYR A 2 -11.20 -8.82 -19.76
C TYR A 2 -12.13 -8.60 -18.56
N ARG A 3 -12.34 -9.63 -17.75
CA ARG A 3 -12.98 -9.48 -16.44
C ARG A 3 -11.95 -8.80 -15.53
N ARG A 4 -12.06 -7.48 -15.37
CA ARG A 4 -11.31 -6.70 -14.40
C ARG A 4 -11.72 -7.17 -13.01
N GLN A 5 -10.95 -8.06 -12.41
CA GLN A 5 -11.13 -8.42 -11.01
C GLN A 5 -10.35 -7.39 -10.19
N ARG A 6 -11.08 -6.49 -9.54
CA ARG A 6 -10.51 -5.53 -8.59
C ARG A 6 -10.21 -6.30 -7.31
N GLN A 7 -8.96 -6.63 -7.10
CA GLN A 7 -8.52 -7.36 -5.93
C GLN A 7 -7.85 -6.38 -4.95
N MET A 8 -8.46 -6.17 -3.80
CA MET A 8 -7.86 -5.37 -2.72
C MET A 8 -6.84 -6.23 -1.98
N CYS A 9 -5.64 -5.74 -1.83
CA CYS A 9 -4.40 -6.44 -1.61
C CYS A 9 -4.26 -7.35 -0.37
N ILE A 10 -5.17 -7.36 0.57
CA ILE A 10 -5.03 -8.18 1.78
C ILE A 10 -6.32 -8.95 2.10
N ARG A 11 -7.42 -8.65 1.41
CA ARG A 11 -8.77 -9.10 1.81
C ARG A 11 -9.25 -10.46 1.26
N ASP A 12 -8.45 -11.15 0.44
CA ASP A 12 -8.92 -12.38 -0.22
C ASP A 12 -8.22 -13.66 0.27
N SER A 13 -7.26 -13.53 1.22
CA SER A 13 -6.57 -14.65 1.85
C SER A 13 -6.95 -14.74 3.31
N VAL A 14 -7.50 -15.87 3.74
CA VAL A 14 -7.97 -16.10 5.12
C VAL A 14 -6.86 -15.81 6.13
N ILE A 15 -5.65 -16.34 5.90
CA ILE A 15 -4.50 -16.14 6.81
C ILE A 15 -4.08 -14.67 6.83
N SER A 16 -4.00 -14.02 5.67
CA SER A 16 -3.64 -12.59 5.61
C SER A 16 -4.65 -11.70 6.33
N GLU A 17 -5.95 -12.02 6.24
CA GLU A 17 -7.00 -11.30 6.97
C GLU A 17 -6.89 -11.49 8.49
N GLU A 18 -6.57 -12.69 8.97
CA GLU A 18 -6.37 -12.92 10.40
C GLU A 18 -5.15 -12.13 10.92
N ILE A 19 -4.05 -12.11 10.17
CA ILE A 19 -2.88 -11.30 10.51
C ILE A 19 -3.27 -9.80 10.51
N ARG A 20 -4.04 -9.35 9.52
CA ARG A 20 -4.48 -7.96 9.43
C ARG A 20 -5.35 -7.55 10.62
N LYS A 21 -6.25 -8.41 11.08
CA LYS A 21 -7.05 -8.16 12.29
C LYS A 21 -6.15 -7.89 13.51
N ILE A 22 -5.05 -8.64 13.64
CA ILE A 22 -4.09 -8.42 14.73
C ILE A 22 -3.44 -7.04 14.59
N ILE A 23 -2.96 -6.69 13.38
CA ILE A 23 -2.26 -5.43 13.14
C ILE A 23 -3.14 -4.21 13.40
N LEU A 24 -4.39 -4.25 12.93
CA LEU A 24 -5.29 -3.08 12.96
C LEU A 24 -6.08 -2.94 14.25
N ASN A 25 -6.12 -3.97 15.09
CA ASN A 25 -6.88 -3.91 16.33
C ASN A 25 -6.35 -2.82 17.27
N GLY A 26 -7.16 -1.80 17.52
CA GLY A 26 -6.84 -0.68 18.42
C GLY A 26 -6.49 -1.06 19.86
N LYS A 27 -6.82 -2.29 20.28
CA LYS A 27 -6.45 -2.82 21.61
C LYS A 27 -5.01 -3.31 21.69
N ASN A 28 -4.35 -3.57 20.55
CA ASN A 28 -2.99 -4.08 20.52
C ASN A 28 -1.96 -2.92 20.60
N THR A 29 -2.08 -2.10 21.63
CA THR A 29 -1.24 -0.91 21.85
C THR A 29 0.22 -1.25 22.16
N GLU A 30 0.49 -2.44 22.68
CA GLU A 30 1.82 -2.91 23.07
C GLU A 30 2.63 -3.50 21.88
N MET A 31 2.04 -3.55 20.67
CA MET A 31 2.73 -4.07 19.49
C MET A 31 3.93 -3.17 19.15
N CYS A 32 5.14 -3.73 19.20
CA CYS A 32 6.35 -3.00 18.79
C CYS A 32 6.40 -2.81 17.26
N ASP A 33 7.16 -1.82 16.82
CA ASP A 33 7.23 -1.43 15.42
C ASP A 33 7.80 -2.53 14.51
N GLU A 34 8.76 -3.31 15.02
CA GLU A 34 9.32 -4.46 14.30
C GLU A 34 8.29 -5.57 14.12
N CYS A 35 7.49 -5.87 15.16
CA CYS A 35 6.42 -6.85 15.07
C CYS A 35 5.37 -6.43 14.04
N GLU A 36 4.96 -5.15 14.04
CA GLU A 36 4.07 -4.58 13.04
C GLU A 36 4.62 -4.81 11.61
N ALA A 37 5.91 -4.50 11.40
CA ALA A 37 6.55 -4.62 10.09
C ALA A 37 6.62 -6.09 9.62
N LEU A 38 6.98 -7.01 10.51
CA LEU A 38 7.06 -8.45 10.22
C LEU A 38 5.67 -9.04 9.92
N LEU A 39 4.64 -8.65 10.64
CA LEU A 39 3.27 -9.09 10.40
C LEU A 39 2.76 -8.61 9.03
N TYR A 40 3.05 -7.36 8.64
CA TYR A 40 2.73 -6.87 7.29
C TYR A 40 3.49 -7.64 6.21
N ALA A 41 4.76 -7.98 6.43
CA ALA A 41 5.54 -8.77 5.48
C ALA A 41 4.99 -10.20 5.37
N ALA A 42 4.65 -10.86 6.49
CA ALA A 42 4.06 -12.19 6.52
C ALA A 42 2.71 -12.24 5.78
N ALA A 43 1.80 -11.30 6.05
CA ALA A 43 0.53 -11.18 5.36
C ALA A 43 0.72 -11.00 3.85
N ARG A 44 1.70 -10.20 3.44
CA ARG A 44 2.03 -9.96 2.03
C ARG A 44 2.53 -11.20 1.32
N VAL A 45 3.45 -11.95 1.94
CA VAL A 45 3.97 -13.20 1.36
C VAL A 45 2.86 -14.24 1.20
N GLN A 46 1.98 -14.38 2.18
CA GLN A 46 0.82 -15.28 2.08
C GLN A 46 -0.09 -14.87 0.92
N HIS A 47 -0.49 -13.61 0.85
CA HIS A 47 -1.36 -13.08 -0.20
C HIS A 47 -0.72 -13.20 -1.60
N LEU A 48 0.58 -12.95 -1.69
CA LEU A 48 1.33 -13.10 -2.94
C LEU A 48 1.22 -14.52 -3.50
N ASN A 49 1.44 -15.54 -2.66
CA ASN A 49 1.44 -16.93 -3.11
C ASN A 49 0.04 -17.48 -3.34
N GLU A 50 -0.94 -17.09 -2.52
CA GLU A 50 -2.30 -17.61 -2.58
C GLU A 50 -3.13 -16.95 -3.68
N ILE A 51 -2.95 -15.65 -3.92
CA ILE A 51 -3.84 -14.86 -4.77
C ILE A 51 -3.11 -14.24 -5.97
N ILE A 52 -2.05 -13.46 -5.73
CA ILE A 52 -1.44 -12.64 -6.78
C ILE A 52 -0.76 -13.52 -7.85
N LYS A 53 0.14 -14.41 -7.44
CA LYS A 53 0.86 -15.28 -8.38
C LYS A 53 -0.08 -16.17 -9.20
N PRO A 54 -1.12 -16.82 -8.62
CA PRO A 54 -2.09 -17.57 -9.42
C PRO A 54 -2.88 -16.71 -10.42
N ALA A 55 -3.24 -15.47 -10.04
CA ALA A 55 -3.94 -14.56 -10.94
C ALA A 55 -3.05 -14.14 -12.12
N LEU A 56 -1.79 -13.78 -11.84
CA LEU A 56 -0.81 -13.43 -12.88
C LEU A 56 -0.54 -14.60 -13.84
N LYS A 57 -0.42 -15.83 -13.32
CA LYS A 57 -0.28 -17.05 -14.17
C LYS A 57 -1.48 -17.27 -15.10
N GLN A 58 -2.66 -16.75 -14.74
CA GLN A 58 -3.86 -16.78 -15.60
C GLN A 58 -3.94 -15.59 -16.57
N GLY A 59 -2.89 -14.77 -16.67
CA GLY A 59 -2.86 -13.57 -17.53
C GLY A 59 -3.77 -12.44 -17.06
N LYS A 60 -4.15 -12.42 -15.77
CA LYS A 60 -5.00 -11.35 -15.21
C LYS A 60 -4.18 -10.11 -14.86
N LEU A 61 -4.78 -8.93 -15.06
CA LEU A 61 -4.29 -7.69 -14.45
C LEU A 61 -4.63 -7.71 -12.96
N VAL A 62 -3.62 -7.54 -12.12
CA VAL A 62 -3.76 -7.44 -10.66
C VAL A 62 -3.57 -6.00 -10.23
N ILE A 63 -4.57 -5.43 -9.56
CA ILE A 63 -4.49 -4.12 -8.92
C ILE A 63 -4.43 -4.35 -7.41
N CYS A 64 -3.32 -3.95 -6.81
CA CYS A 64 -3.01 -4.16 -5.41
C CYS A 64 -3.12 -2.83 -4.64
N ASP A 65 -4.07 -2.73 -3.71
CA ASP A 65 -4.16 -1.57 -2.82
C ASP A 65 -3.13 -1.71 -1.70
N ARG A 66 -2.04 -0.95 -1.81
CA ARG A 66 -0.84 -0.97 -1.00
C ARG A 66 0.01 -2.24 -1.21
N TYR A 67 1.30 -2.06 -1.32
CA TYR A 67 2.30 -3.12 -1.46
C TYR A 67 3.56 -2.78 -0.65
N VAL A 68 4.75 -3.18 -1.08
CA VAL A 68 6.01 -3.00 -0.33
C VAL A 68 6.31 -1.52 -0.06
N TYR A 69 6.07 -0.62 -1.03
CA TYR A 69 6.30 0.83 -0.84
C TYR A 69 5.51 1.42 0.33
N SER A 70 4.32 0.87 0.63
CA SER A 70 3.61 1.28 1.85
C SER A 70 4.37 0.92 3.12
N SER A 71 4.98 -0.28 3.18
CA SER A 71 5.80 -0.66 4.34
C SER A 71 7.07 0.18 4.44
N LEU A 72 7.69 0.53 3.32
CA LEU A 72 8.84 1.44 3.31
C LEU A 72 8.47 2.83 3.86
N ALA A 73 7.33 3.40 3.44
CA ALA A 73 6.88 4.70 3.91
C ALA A 73 6.42 4.67 5.38
N TYR A 74 5.61 3.69 5.77
CA TYR A 74 5.04 3.59 7.12
C TYR A 74 6.06 3.08 8.13
N GLN A 75 6.58 1.88 7.95
CA GLN A 75 7.46 1.24 8.92
C GLN A 75 8.92 1.71 8.75
N GLY A 76 9.37 1.88 7.50
CA GLY A 76 10.74 2.30 7.21
C GLY A 76 11.00 3.75 7.59
N TYR A 77 10.20 4.68 7.07
CA TYR A 77 10.38 6.12 7.29
C TYR A 77 9.67 6.61 8.55
N ALA A 78 8.36 6.43 8.66
CA ALA A 78 7.57 7.07 9.71
C ALA A 78 7.80 6.45 11.10
N ARG A 79 7.97 5.10 11.19
CA ARG A 79 8.38 4.39 12.43
C ARG A 79 9.90 4.48 12.66
N GLY A 80 10.70 4.79 11.63
CA GLY A 80 12.15 4.91 11.77
C GLY A 80 12.93 3.59 11.76
N LEU A 81 12.33 2.47 11.33
CA LEU A 81 13.01 1.17 11.26
C LEU A 81 14.06 1.11 10.15
N GLY A 82 14.04 2.07 9.21
CA GLY A 82 14.99 2.16 8.11
C GLY A 82 14.60 1.31 6.90
N VAL A 83 14.91 1.86 5.72
CA VAL A 83 14.56 1.27 4.41
C VAL A 83 15.19 -0.13 4.26
N LYS A 84 16.47 -0.30 4.59
CA LYS A 84 17.18 -1.59 4.44
C LYS A 84 16.55 -2.73 5.24
N PHE A 85 16.08 -2.46 6.45
CA PHE A 85 15.40 -3.47 7.26
C PHE A 85 14.10 -3.90 6.60
N ILE A 86 13.30 -2.93 6.17
CA ILE A 86 12.00 -3.21 5.53
C ILE A 86 12.18 -3.91 4.19
N GLU A 87 13.16 -3.53 3.37
CA GLU A 87 13.50 -4.25 2.13
C GLU A 87 13.90 -5.70 2.43
N GLY A 88 14.72 -5.91 3.45
CA GLY A 88 15.17 -7.24 3.86
C GLY A 88 14.03 -8.19 4.22
N ILE A 89 13.09 -7.76 5.06
CA ILE A 89 11.92 -8.58 5.44
C ILE A 89 10.89 -8.74 4.32
N ASN A 90 10.93 -7.89 3.30
CA ASN A 90 10.08 -7.98 2.11
C ASN A 90 10.79 -8.55 0.88
N LYS A 91 12.03 -9.04 1.02
CA LYS A 91 12.85 -9.50 -0.09
C LYS A 91 12.14 -10.52 -0.97
N THR A 92 11.47 -11.50 -0.39
CA THR A 92 10.68 -12.50 -1.13
C THR A 92 9.62 -11.85 -2.03
N ALA A 93 8.93 -10.82 -1.54
CA ALA A 93 7.89 -10.15 -2.33
C ALA A 93 8.50 -9.29 -3.44
N LEU A 94 9.63 -8.62 -3.18
CA LEU A 94 10.33 -7.79 -4.14
C LEU A 94 10.99 -8.60 -5.25
N ASP A 95 11.61 -9.74 -4.91
CA ASP A 95 12.30 -10.60 -5.88
C ASP A 95 11.30 -11.38 -6.75
N ASP A 96 10.25 -11.93 -6.12
CA ASP A 96 9.31 -12.84 -6.79
C ASP A 96 8.24 -12.11 -7.61
N CYS A 97 7.84 -10.92 -7.19
CA CYS A 97 6.73 -10.19 -7.80
C CYS A 97 6.86 -8.67 -7.59
N PRO A 98 7.88 -8.03 -8.19
CA PRO A 98 7.97 -6.58 -8.18
C PRO A 98 6.74 -5.99 -8.91
N PRO A 99 6.19 -4.84 -8.45
CA PRO A 99 5.11 -4.18 -9.17
C PRO A 99 5.63 -3.66 -10.53
N ASN A 100 4.82 -3.80 -11.59
CA ASN A 100 5.15 -3.20 -12.89
C ASN A 100 5.05 -1.67 -12.84
N MET A 101 4.16 -1.15 -12.02
CA MET A 101 3.95 0.27 -11.80
C MET A 101 3.30 0.49 -10.44
N THR A 102 3.69 1.55 -9.77
CA THR A 102 3.05 2.01 -8.53
C THR A 102 2.42 3.38 -8.75
N VAL A 103 1.14 3.52 -8.45
CA VAL A 103 0.44 4.81 -8.48
C VAL A 103 0.40 5.37 -7.06
N PHE A 104 1.05 6.50 -6.86
CA PHE A 104 0.95 7.28 -5.63
C PHE A 104 -0.17 8.31 -5.76
N LEU A 105 -1.21 8.18 -4.93
CA LEU A 105 -2.30 9.14 -4.86
C LEU A 105 -1.84 10.35 -4.05
N ASP A 106 -1.41 11.39 -4.77
CA ASP A 106 -0.80 12.58 -4.18
C ASP A 106 -1.87 13.52 -3.64
N ILE A 107 -2.09 13.44 -2.33
CA ILE A 107 -2.96 14.31 -1.56
C ILE A 107 -2.29 14.61 -0.23
N SER A 108 -2.37 15.87 0.24
CA SER A 108 -1.81 16.22 1.53
C SER A 108 -2.51 15.44 2.67
N PRO A 109 -1.78 15.04 3.73
CA PRO A 109 -2.40 14.38 4.87
C PRO A 109 -3.55 15.18 5.48
N ALA A 110 -3.41 16.51 5.58
CA ALA A 110 -4.46 17.38 6.09
C ALA A 110 -5.74 17.31 5.23
N ASP A 111 -5.60 17.37 3.89
CA ASP A 111 -6.76 17.26 3.00
C ASP A 111 -7.38 15.86 3.04
N ALA A 112 -6.55 14.81 3.15
CA ALA A 112 -7.03 13.44 3.29
C ALA A 112 -7.85 13.25 4.58
N PHE A 113 -7.39 13.79 5.70
CA PHE A 113 -8.13 13.79 6.98
C PHE A 113 -9.46 14.54 6.85
N ASN A 114 -9.45 15.72 6.25
CA ASN A 114 -10.66 16.52 6.04
C ASN A 114 -11.71 15.80 5.17
N ARG A 115 -11.26 15.05 4.15
CA ARG A 115 -12.17 14.30 3.27
C ARG A 115 -12.76 13.05 3.91
N LYS A 116 -12.11 12.49 4.91
CA LYS A 116 -12.51 11.22 5.53
C LYS A 116 -13.59 11.37 6.59
N HIS A 117 -13.91 12.59 7.02
CA HIS A 117 -14.89 12.86 8.10
C HIS A 117 -14.58 12.14 9.43
N GLY A 118 -13.31 11.96 9.74
CA GLY A 118 -12.83 11.33 10.97
C GLY A 118 -12.05 10.03 10.74
N ALA A 119 -11.27 9.63 11.76
CA ALA A 119 -10.55 8.36 11.78
C ALA A 119 -11.47 7.22 12.26
N ASP A 120 -11.24 6.00 11.77
CA ASP A 120 -11.84 4.82 12.40
C ASP A 120 -11.17 4.58 13.76
N GLU A 121 -11.93 4.79 14.83
CA GLU A 121 -11.43 4.64 16.20
C GLU A 121 -10.96 3.21 16.51
N ASN A 122 -11.36 2.23 15.72
CA ASN A 122 -10.95 0.84 15.86
C ASN A 122 -9.70 0.48 15.05
N ASP A 123 -9.25 1.36 14.14
CA ASP A 123 -8.04 1.13 13.34
C ASP A 123 -6.82 1.80 14.00
N ARG A 124 -5.92 0.97 14.54
CA ARG A 124 -4.70 1.41 15.22
C ARG A 124 -3.82 2.33 14.37
N MET A 125 -3.77 2.12 13.05
CA MET A 125 -2.96 2.95 12.15
C MET A 125 -3.57 4.34 11.94
N GLU A 126 -4.90 4.43 11.97
CA GLU A 126 -5.60 5.72 11.86
C GLU A 126 -5.49 6.56 13.14
N GLN A 127 -5.37 5.91 14.30
CA GLN A 127 -5.18 6.57 15.59
C GLN A 127 -3.83 7.27 15.76
N LEU A 128 -2.84 7.01 14.87
CA LEU A 128 -1.51 7.63 14.92
C LEU A 128 -1.50 9.14 14.63
N GLY A 129 -2.61 9.67 14.15
CA GLY A 129 -2.81 11.11 13.99
C GLY A 129 -2.06 11.74 12.82
N LEU A 130 -2.31 13.05 12.62
CA LEU A 130 -1.82 13.80 11.46
C LEU A 130 -0.29 13.82 11.36
N ALA A 131 0.42 14.06 12.47
CA ALA A 131 1.88 14.17 12.47
C ALA A 131 2.58 12.88 12.00
N PHE A 132 2.02 11.71 12.31
CA PHE A 132 2.53 10.44 11.78
C PHE A 132 2.31 10.34 10.27
N HIS A 133 1.12 10.68 9.79
CA HIS A 133 0.80 10.64 8.36
C HIS A 133 1.60 11.66 7.53
N GLU A 134 2.00 12.78 8.12
CA GLU A 134 2.95 13.71 7.49
C GLU A 134 4.33 13.07 7.28
N LYS A 135 4.83 12.30 8.26
CA LYS A 135 6.07 11.52 8.09
C LYS A 135 5.92 10.45 7.00
N VAL A 136 4.77 9.76 6.95
CA VAL A 136 4.48 8.78 5.89
C VAL A 136 4.48 9.46 4.52
N TYR A 137 3.84 10.61 4.39
CA TYR A 137 3.81 11.37 3.14
C TYR A 137 5.20 11.79 2.70
N ALA A 138 6.01 12.32 3.63
CA ALA A 138 7.42 12.65 3.36
C ALA A 138 8.22 11.41 2.93
N GLY A 139 7.95 10.25 3.55
CA GLY A 139 8.54 8.97 3.16
C GLY A 139 8.20 8.58 1.71
N TYR A 140 6.95 8.71 1.29
CA TYR A 140 6.58 8.48 -0.11
C TYR A 140 7.26 9.45 -1.07
N LYS A 141 7.38 10.75 -0.73
CA LYS A 141 8.10 11.71 -1.56
C LYS A 141 9.59 11.35 -1.69
N ALA A 142 10.23 10.89 -0.62
CA ALA A 142 11.60 10.41 -0.66
C ALA A 142 11.76 9.15 -1.53
N LEU A 143 10.84 8.20 -1.43
CA LEU A 143 10.83 6.99 -2.26
C LEU A 143 10.67 7.31 -3.75
N MET A 144 9.78 8.25 -4.10
CA MET A 144 9.58 8.68 -5.49
C MET A 144 10.85 9.28 -6.11
N ALA A 145 11.71 9.91 -5.33
CA ALA A 145 12.97 10.48 -5.84
C ALA A 145 13.98 9.42 -6.28
N VAL A 146 13.86 8.18 -5.78
CA VAL A 146 14.80 7.08 -6.06
C VAL A 146 14.16 5.89 -6.79
N HIS A 147 12.83 5.86 -6.91
CA HIS A 147 12.07 4.79 -7.56
C HIS A 147 11.22 5.35 -8.72
N PRO A 148 11.71 5.30 -9.97
CA PRO A 148 11.03 5.88 -11.13
C PRO A 148 9.76 5.13 -11.55
N ASP A 149 9.52 3.94 -11.01
CA ASP A 149 8.29 3.16 -11.18
C ASP A 149 7.11 3.69 -10.33
N ILE A 150 7.36 4.63 -9.41
CA ILE A 150 6.31 5.30 -8.64
C ILE A 150 5.84 6.54 -9.40
N CYS A 151 4.62 6.51 -9.89
CA CYS A 151 3.98 7.61 -10.61
C CYS A 151 3.00 8.35 -9.69
N ALA A 152 3.22 9.65 -9.46
CA ALA A 152 2.28 10.46 -8.69
C ALA A 152 1.07 10.86 -9.54
N VAL A 153 -0.11 10.80 -8.93
CA VAL A 153 -1.36 11.33 -9.48
C VAL A 153 -1.94 12.31 -8.48
N ASP A 154 -2.03 13.57 -8.89
CA ASP A 154 -2.66 14.62 -8.09
C ASP A 154 -4.13 14.30 -7.84
N CYS A 155 -4.49 14.22 -6.56
CA CYS A 155 -5.82 13.89 -6.07
C CYS A 155 -6.54 15.10 -5.42
N SER A 156 -6.14 16.32 -5.74
CA SER A 156 -6.79 17.55 -5.22
C SER A 156 -8.23 17.72 -5.71
N GLY A 157 -8.56 17.16 -6.88
CA GLY A 157 -9.88 17.18 -7.49
C GLY A 157 -10.88 16.14 -6.94
N SER A 158 -11.94 15.87 -7.71
CA SER A 158 -12.95 14.85 -7.39
C SER A 158 -12.41 13.42 -7.57
N LYS A 159 -13.15 12.43 -7.06
CA LYS A 159 -12.82 11.01 -7.25
C LYS A 159 -12.85 10.62 -8.73
N GLU A 160 -13.80 11.18 -9.48
CA GLU A 160 -13.96 10.93 -10.92
C GLU A 160 -12.76 11.48 -11.69
N GLN A 161 -12.36 12.72 -11.41
CA GLN A 161 -11.17 13.32 -12.01
C GLN A 161 -9.89 12.55 -11.70
N THR A 162 -9.76 12.09 -10.46
CA THR A 162 -8.63 11.22 -10.06
C THR A 162 -8.65 9.90 -10.85
N ALA A 163 -9.82 9.27 -10.99
CA ALA A 163 -9.96 8.03 -11.74
C ALA A 163 -9.62 8.22 -13.23
N GLU A 164 -10.03 9.34 -13.85
CA GLU A 164 -9.68 9.68 -15.22
C GLU A 164 -8.15 9.83 -15.41
N LYS A 165 -7.49 10.55 -14.48
CA LYS A 165 -6.03 10.70 -14.49
C LYS A 165 -5.32 9.34 -14.40
N ILE A 166 -5.80 8.45 -13.53
CA ILE A 166 -5.23 7.10 -13.38
C ILE A 166 -5.43 6.28 -14.66
N VAL A 167 -6.64 6.28 -15.22
CA VAL A 167 -6.92 5.55 -16.48
C VAL A 167 -6.03 6.07 -17.62
N LYS A 168 -5.87 7.39 -17.73
CA LYS A 168 -4.98 8.01 -18.72
C LYS A 168 -3.55 7.53 -18.53
N LEU A 169 -3.02 7.60 -17.31
CA LEU A 169 -1.67 7.13 -16.97
C LEU A 169 -1.47 5.64 -17.33
N LEU A 170 -2.45 4.78 -17.02
CA LEU A 170 -2.39 3.35 -17.32
C LEU A 170 -2.34 3.08 -18.83
N LYS A 171 -3.05 3.89 -19.65
CA LYS A 171 -3.01 3.82 -21.10
C LYS A 171 -1.67 4.31 -21.67
N GLU A 172 -1.15 5.42 -21.16
CA GLU A 172 0.15 5.98 -21.57
C GLU A 172 1.33 5.03 -21.26
N ARG A 173 1.14 4.11 -20.32
CA ARG A 173 2.13 3.10 -19.94
C ARG A 173 1.82 1.70 -20.49
N ASP A 174 0.90 1.58 -21.44
CA ASP A 174 0.49 0.32 -22.10
C ASP A 174 0.05 -0.79 -21.11
N ILE A 175 -0.42 -0.40 -19.90
CA ILE A 175 -0.92 -1.35 -18.91
C ILE A 175 -2.35 -1.79 -19.23
N ILE A 176 -3.13 -0.89 -19.86
CA ILE A 176 -4.50 -1.16 -20.32
C ILE A 176 -4.71 -0.54 -21.71
N ASN A 177 -5.62 -1.14 -22.49
CA ASN A 177 -6.05 -0.62 -23.80
C ASN A 177 -7.06 0.52 -23.67
#